data_fef5c192d8f30021a901e2454fa3fec8
#
_entry.id   fef5c192d8f30021a901e2454fa3fec8
#
_cell.length_a   1.000
_cell.length_b   1.000
_cell.length_c   1.000
_cell.angle_alpha   90.00
_cell.angle_beta   90.00
_cell.angle_gamma   90.00
#
_symmetry.space_group_name_H-M   'P 1'
#
loop_
_entity.id
_entity.type
_entity.pdbx_description
1 polymer ?
#
loop_
_entity_poly.entity_id
_entity_poly.type
_entity_poly.pdbx_seq_one_letter_code
_entity_poly.pdbx_strand_id
1 'polypeptide(L)'
;MNPETRNLVAAISLSMAVLIGYQLLFVEPKKELYQQENIVKDSDDTSNIPMPQNLDNGIIASDNTEPKNSNKPVPRISMISKEVSGSISLKGARIDDITLTQYKETLEPESELIKLLLKSNSNSPYFIEFGWSSPDGIKVPNGKSLWKSSGNLLTPDKNVTLKWYNGENITFYQDISIDDSFMITVNQRVENNSNKSITLYPYGLIRRAGEPETIDFFVLHEGPLGVFDGTLSEKSYGDLTEAGKKGINIKPNESGGWIGLTDKYWLTALLPDQNEKYNFTYRKLNSNGGQYQTDFLGKAVTVASKSKGEFLSRTFAGAKRLALFDDYEQRFNIKHFDLAIDFGWFYFLTKPFFYALSWACLLYTSDAADD
;
A
#
# COMPACT_ATOMS: atom_id res chain seq x y z
N MET A 1 49.11 27.35 -17.95
CA MET A 1 48.01 26.94 -17.05
C MET A 1 48.31 27.48 -15.66
N ASN A 2 47.44 28.29 -15.13
CA ASN A 2 47.63 28.93 -13.81
C ASN A 2 47.72 27.84 -12.72
N PRO A 3 48.58 27.95 -11.70
CA PRO A 3 48.72 26.91 -10.65
C PRO A 3 47.40 26.54 -9.97
N GLU A 4 46.48 27.50 -9.83
CA GLU A 4 45.13 27.23 -9.27
C GLU A 4 44.28 26.34 -10.18
N THR A 5 44.32 26.56 -11.50
CA THR A 5 43.59 25.73 -12.48
C THR A 5 44.16 24.29 -12.52
N ARG A 6 45.48 24.17 -12.35
CA ARG A 6 46.14 22.87 -12.30
C ARG A 6 45.74 22.05 -11.05
N ASN A 7 45.66 22.74 -9.90
CA ASN A 7 45.22 22.12 -8.65
C ASN A 7 43.74 21.73 -8.69
N LEU A 8 42.88 22.56 -9.31
CA LEU A 8 41.47 22.25 -9.51
C LEU A 8 41.27 21.01 -10.42
N VAL A 9 41.99 20.97 -11.54
CA VAL A 9 41.93 19.81 -12.46
C VAL A 9 42.46 18.56 -11.79
N ALA A 10 43.53 18.65 -10.99
CA ALA A 10 44.07 17.53 -10.25
C ALA A 10 43.08 17.04 -9.20
N ALA A 11 42.40 17.92 -8.47
CA ALA A 11 41.38 17.55 -7.48
C ALA A 11 40.16 16.84 -8.11
N ILE A 12 39.67 17.39 -9.24
CA ILE A 12 38.56 16.77 -9.99
C ILE A 12 38.96 15.39 -10.53
N SER A 13 40.18 15.27 -11.10
CA SER A 13 40.68 14.01 -11.64
C SER A 13 40.85 12.96 -10.54
N LEU A 14 41.35 13.34 -9.36
CA LEU A 14 41.50 12.46 -8.21
C LEU A 14 40.14 12.00 -7.67
N SER A 15 39.16 12.90 -7.57
CA SER A 15 37.79 12.56 -7.15
C SER A 15 37.14 11.59 -8.14
N MET A 16 37.31 11.83 -9.45
CA MET A 16 36.81 10.91 -10.48
C MET A 16 37.49 9.53 -10.43
N ALA A 17 38.81 9.51 -10.21
CA ALA A 17 39.55 8.25 -10.07
C ALA A 17 39.11 7.43 -8.84
N VAL A 18 38.80 8.09 -7.71
CA VAL A 18 38.25 7.45 -6.52
C VAL A 18 36.87 6.89 -6.78
N LEU A 19 35.99 7.66 -7.45
CA LEU A 19 34.63 7.21 -7.80
C LEU A 19 34.64 6.01 -8.77
N ILE A 20 35.48 6.08 -9.82
CA ILE A 20 35.64 4.98 -10.78
C ILE A 20 36.26 3.77 -10.10
N GLY A 21 37.28 3.96 -9.27
CA GLY A 21 37.91 2.87 -8.50
C GLY A 21 36.93 2.19 -7.55
N TYR A 22 36.07 2.96 -6.88
CA TYR A 22 35.01 2.42 -6.04
C TYR A 22 33.99 1.62 -6.86
N GLN A 23 33.55 2.16 -8.01
CA GLN A 23 32.61 1.44 -8.91
C GLN A 23 33.19 0.12 -9.40
N LEU A 24 34.47 0.06 -9.71
CA LEU A 24 35.12 -1.14 -10.24
C LEU A 24 35.42 -2.20 -9.17
N LEU A 25 35.63 -1.78 -7.90
CA LEU A 25 36.06 -2.68 -6.83
C LEU A 25 34.90 -3.11 -5.92
N PHE A 26 33.86 -2.28 -5.78
CA PHE A 26 32.79 -2.49 -4.78
C PHE A 26 31.38 -2.56 -5.37
N VAL A 27 31.18 -2.08 -6.59
CA VAL A 27 29.91 -2.24 -7.30
C VAL A 27 30.07 -3.41 -8.24
N GLU A 28 29.55 -4.57 -7.86
CA GLU A 28 29.28 -5.61 -8.87
C GLU A 28 28.45 -4.95 -9.98
N PRO A 29 28.81 -5.14 -11.27
CA PRO A 29 27.98 -4.61 -12.32
C PRO A 29 26.61 -5.25 -12.15
N LYS A 30 25.68 -4.51 -11.51
CA LYS A 30 24.27 -4.79 -11.72
C LYS A 30 24.17 -4.78 -13.24
N LYS A 31 24.03 -5.97 -13.84
CA LYS A 31 23.44 -6.05 -15.17
C LYS A 31 22.18 -5.22 -15.04
N GLU A 32 22.20 -4.02 -15.58
CA GLU A 32 21.00 -3.35 -16.00
C GLU A 32 20.40 -4.29 -17.05
N LEU A 33 19.72 -5.29 -16.55
CA LEU A 33 18.58 -5.78 -17.22
C LEU A 33 17.63 -4.57 -17.24
N TYR A 34 17.78 -3.70 -18.25
CA TYR A 34 16.60 -3.30 -18.97
C TYR A 34 15.94 -4.64 -19.33
N GLN A 35 15.25 -5.24 -18.37
CA GLN A 35 14.17 -6.11 -18.71
C GLN A 35 13.28 -5.18 -19.53
N GLN A 36 13.41 -5.30 -20.87
CA GLN A 36 12.21 -5.14 -21.67
C GLN A 36 11.14 -5.77 -20.78
N GLU A 37 10.32 -4.91 -20.16
CA GLU A 37 9.09 -5.38 -19.56
C GLU A 37 8.57 -6.32 -20.63
N ASN A 38 8.62 -7.60 -20.34
CA ASN A 38 7.87 -8.56 -21.10
C ASN A 38 6.43 -8.11 -20.85
N ILE A 39 6.00 -7.16 -21.68
CA ILE A 39 4.61 -7.08 -22.08
C ILE A 39 4.43 -8.42 -22.74
N VAL A 40 4.13 -9.40 -21.90
CA VAL A 40 3.70 -10.70 -22.34
C VAL A 40 2.47 -10.39 -23.18
N LYS A 41 2.70 -10.33 -24.48
CA LYS A 41 1.66 -10.62 -25.45
C LYS A 41 1.37 -12.10 -25.27
N ASP A 42 0.85 -12.48 -24.11
CA ASP A 42 0.26 -13.76 -23.92
C ASP A 42 -1.04 -13.79 -24.73
N SER A 43 -0.90 -14.39 -25.87
CA SER A 43 -1.99 -15.13 -26.50
C SER A 43 -2.49 -16.16 -25.48
N ASP A 44 -3.75 -16.06 -25.11
CA ASP A 44 -4.58 -17.15 -24.60
C ASP A 44 -4.14 -17.81 -23.28
N ASP A 45 -4.50 -17.24 -22.14
CA ASP A 45 -5.20 -17.93 -21.01
C ASP A 45 -5.55 -17.03 -19.81
N THR A 46 -5.60 -15.71 -19.99
CA THR A 46 -5.97 -14.77 -18.91
C THR A 46 -7.47 -14.59 -18.75
N SER A 47 -8.31 -15.29 -19.51
CA SER A 47 -9.76 -15.15 -19.49
C SER A 47 -10.43 -15.72 -18.23
N ASN A 48 -9.71 -16.43 -17.36
CA ASN A 48 -10.27 -17.11 -16.19
C ASN A 48 -9.67 -16.66 -14.84
N ILE A 49 -8.81 -15.65 -14.79
CA ILE A 49 -8.36 -15.11 -13.48
C ILE A 49 -9.49 -14.22 -12.96
N PRO A 50 -10.13 -14.56 -11.82
CA PRO A 50 -11.20 -13.73 -11.30
C PRO A 50 -10.63 -12.40 -10.83
N MET A 51 -10.96 -11.34 -11.55
CA MET A 51 -10.71 -9.99 -11.05
C MET A 51 -11.54 -9.77 -9.77
N PRO A 52 -11.05 -8.97 -8.81
CA PRO A 52 -11.89 -8.51 -7.71
C PRO A 52 -13.20 -7.97 -8.27
N GLN A 53 -14.33 -8.57 -7.92
CA GLN A 53 -15.64 -8.38 -8.58
C GLN A 53 -16.19 -6.94 -8.54
N ASN A 54 -15.48 -5.99 -7.92
CA ASN A 54 -15.91 -4.60 -7.80
C ASN A 54 -15.26 -3.64 -8.79
N LEU A 55 -14.50 -4.13 -9.76
CA LEU A 55 -13.70 -3.25 -10.62
C LEU A 55 -14.49 -2.60 -11.75
N ASP A 56 -15.61 -3.16 -12.17
CA ASP A 56 -16.37 -2.67 -13.35
C ASP A 56 -17.60 -1.81 -13.03
N ASN A 57 -18.08 -1.82 -11.80
CA ASN A 57 -19.22 -0.98 -11.44
C ASN A 57 -18.73 0.23 -10.66
N GLY A 58 -18.49 1.31 -11.37
CA GLY A 58 -18.15 2.61 -10.85
C GLY A 58 -18.87 2.95 -9.55
N ILE A 59 -18.13 2.91 -8.46
CA ILE A 59 -18.55 3.61 -7.27
C ILE A 59 -17.94 4.99 -7.40
N ILE A 60 -18.58 5.79 -8.06
CA ILE A 60 -19.02 7.16 -8.14
C ILE A 60 -19.43 7.42 -9.61
N ALA A 61 -20.42 6.70 -10.09
CA ALA A 61 -21.49 7.43 -10.73
C ALA A 61 -22.38 7.77 -9.53
N SER A 62 -22.71 8.99 -9.34
CA SER A 62 -23.98 9.32 -8.74
C SER A 62 -25.04 8.63 -9.61
N ASP A 63 -25.25 7.35 -9.31
CA ASP A 63 -26.44 6.67 -9.76
C ASP A 63 -27.56 7.34 -8.99
N ASN A 64 -28.17 8.35 -9.65
CA ASN A 64 -29.36 9.05 -9.18
C ASN A 64 -30.57 8.10 -9.04
N THR A 65 -30.33 6.80 -8.92
CA THR A 65 -31.31 5.73 -8.76
C THR A 65 -31.15 4.91 -7.47
N GLU A 66 -30.33 5.34 -6.50
CA GLU A 66 -30.57 4.87 -5.14
C GLU A 66 -31.87 5.52 -4.64
N PRO A 67 -32.79 4.74 -4.04
CA PRO A 67 -33.97 5.34 -3.43
C PRO A 67 -33.51 6.33 -2.37
N LYS A 68 -33.88 7.59 -2.54
CA LYS A 68 -33.57 8.73 -1.67
C LYS A 68 -34.20 8.57 -0.28
N ASN A 69 -34.00 7.45 0.43
CA ASN A 69 -34.58 7.28 1.78
C ASN A 69 -33.80 6.25 2.63
N SER A 70 -32.52 6.50 2.91
CA SER A 70 -31.98 6.08 4.20
C SER A 70 -30.91 7.08 4.66
N ASN A 71 -31.35 8.15 5.31
CA ASN A 71 -30.51 9.10 6.07
C ASN A 71 -29.84 8.47 7.30
N LYS A 72 -29.65 7.13 7.34
CA LYS A 72 -28.92 6.51 8.44
C LYS A 72 -27.42 6.55 8.12
N PRO A 73 -26.61 7.17 8.99
CA PRO A 73 -25.17 7.15 8.80
C PRO A 73 -24.68 5.70 8.78
N VAL A 74 -23.73 5.40 7.88
CA VAL A 74 -23.09 4.08 7.81
C VAL A 74 -22.39 3.82 9.16
N PRO A 75 -22.66 2.67 9.82
CA PRO A 75 -21.99 2.35 11.06
C PRO A 75 -20.48 2.21 10.87
N ARG A 76 -19.71 2.67 11.86
CA ARG A 76 -18.24 2.68 11.82
C ARG A 76 -17.67 2.17 13.14
N ILE A 77 -16.42 1.70 13.09
CA ILE A 77 -15.61 1.34 14.24
C ILE A 77 -14.57 2.44 14.42
N SER A 78 -14.49 3.05 15.59
CA SER A 78 -13.40 3.98 15.89
C SER A 78 -12.06 3.25 15.96
N MET A 79 -11.01 3.89 15.47
CA MET A 79 -9.65 3.36 15.47
C MET A 79 -8.73 4.41 16.11
N ILE A 80 -7.99 4.02 17.15
CA ILE A 80 -7.13 4.91 17.92
C ILE A 80 -5.83 4.15 18.27
N SER A 81 -4.70 4.74 17.90
CA SER A 81 -3.38 4.35 18.36
C SER A 81 -2.60 5.59 18.81
N LYS A 82 -1.32 5.44 19.14
CA LYS A 82 -0.48 6.58 19.50
C LYS A 82 -0.33 7.58 18.35
N GLU A 83 -0.24 7.08 17.11
CA GLU A 83 0.08 7.89 15.94
C GLU A 83 -1.06 8.01 14.93
N VAL A 84 -2.15 7.25 15.12
CA VAL A 84 -3.30 7.22 14.22
C VAL A 84 -4.60 7.40 14.97
N SER A 85 -5.47 8.26 14.44
CA SER A 85 -6.88 8.31 14.81
C SER A 85 -7.74 8.20 13.57
N GLY A 86 -8.90 7.57 13.68
CA GLY A 86 -9.78 7.42 12.53
C GLY A 86 -10.90 6.43 12.74
N SER A 87 -11.35 5.81 11.65
CA SER A 87 -12.41 4.81 11.73
C SER A 87 -12.48 3.89 10.52
N ILE A 88 -13.08 2.72 10.72
CA ILE A 88 -13.35 1.70 9.69
C ILE A 88 -14.84 1.69 9.38
N SER A 89 -15.20 1.79 8.11
CA SER A 89 -16.58 1.68 7.66
C SER A 89 -17.06 0.22 7.71
N LEU A 90 -18.23 -0.05 8.30
CA LEU A 90 -18.84 -1.36 8.24
C LEU A 90 -19.47 -1.65 6.87
N LYS A 91 -19.65 -0.67 5.99
CA LYS A 91 -20.01 -0.89 4.59
C LYS A 91 -18.75 -1.12 3.78
N GLY A 92 -18.59 -2.33 3.27
CA GLY A 92 -17.40 -2.76 2.52
C GLY A 92 -16.20 -3.11 3.39
N ALA A 93 -16.27 -3.00 4.72
CA ALA A 93 -15.14 -3.17 5.64
C ALA A 93 -13.93 -2.29 5.27
N ARG A 94 -14.18 -1.03 4.86
CA ARG A 94 -13.14 -0.13 4.35
C ARG A 94 -12.42 0.61 5.45
N ILE A 95 -11.11 0.63 5.35
CA ILE A 95 -10.23 1.52 6.10
C ILE A 95 -10.15 2.81 5.27
N ASP A 96 -10.99 3.79 5.58
CA ASP A 96 -11.23 4.96 4.77
C ASP A 96 -11.30 6.28 5.57
N ASP A 97 -10.67 6.31 6.74
CA ASP A 97 -10.65 7.49 7.61
C ASP A 97 -9.45 7.35 8.53
N ILE A 98 -8.30 7.88 8.10
CA ILE A 98 -7.05 7.88 8.88
C ILE A 98 -6.51 9.30 8.96
N THR A 99 -6.33 9.78 10.20
CA THR A 99 -5.68 11.04 10.54
C THR A 99 -4.40 10.73 11.32
N LEU A 100 -3.30 11.37 10.95
CA LEU A 100 -1.99 11.22 11.60
C LEU A 100 -1.90 12.21 12.77
N THR A 101 -1.89 11.69 14.01
CA THR A 101 -2.02 12.50 15.23
C THR A 101 -0.80 13.37 15.55
N GLN A 102 0.37 13.04 14.96
CA GLN A 102 1.64 13.71 15.21
C GLN A 102 2.03 14.69 14.08
N TYR A 103 1.20 14.82 13.03
CA TYR A 103 1.57 15.58 11.83
C TYR A 103 0.48 16.58 11.48
N LYS A 104 0.89 17.81 11.19
CA LYS A 104 0.04 18.92 10.77
C LYS A 104 0.29 19.27 9.30
N GLU A 105 -0.69 19.88 8.66
CA GLU A 105 -0.58 20.31 7.25
C GLU A 105 0.45 21.43 7.07
N THR A 106 0.57 22.32 8.06
CA THR A 106 1.53 23.42 8.09
C THR A 106 2.21 23.51 9.46
N LEU A 107 3.23 24.38 9.57
CA LEU A 107 3.95 24.64 10.82
C LEU A 107 3.16 25.51 11.81
N GLU A 108 2.03 26.07 11.42
CA GLU A 108 1.19 26.90 12.28
C GLU A 108 0.59 26.07 13.44
N PRO A 109 0.57 26.63 14.66
CA PRO A 109 0.05 25.91 15.84
C PRO A 109 -1.39 25.41 15.70
N GLU A 110 -2.24 26.15 14.99
CA GLU A 110 -3.66 25.84 14.79
C GLU A 110 -3.93 25.07 13.49
N SER A 111 -2.88 24.62 12.77
CA SER A 111 -3.03 23.87 11.53
C SER A 111 -3.73 22.53 11.78
N GLU A 112 -4.57 22.12 10.84
CA GLU A 112 -5.23 20.82 10.87
C GLU A 112 -4.23 19.66 10.81
N LEU A 113 -4.64 18.52 11.38
CA LEU A 113 -3.86 17.29 11.28
C LEU A 113 -3.99 16.69 9.88
N ILE A 114 -2.93 16.02 9.43
CA ILE A 114 -2.91 15.32 8.15
C ILE A 114 -3.98 14.22 8.10
N LYS A 115 -4.93 14.36 7.20
CA LYS A 115 -5.94 13.36 6.87
C LYS A 115 -5.43 12.51 5.71
N LEU A 116 -4.79 11.39 6.03
CA LEU A 116 -4.14 10.53 5.04
C LEU A 116 -5.15 9.75 4.20
N LEU A 117 -6.11 9.07 4.85
CA LEU A 117 -7.19 8.38 4.15
C LEU A 117 -8.50 9.14 4.31
N LEU A 118 -9.28 9.18 3.23
CA LEU A 118 -10.51 9.95 3.12
C LEU A 118 -11.69 9.03 2.85
N LYS A 119 -12.80 9.29 3.54
CA LYS A 119 -14.01 8.46 3.49
C LYS A 119 -14.44 8.16 2.08
N SER A 120 -14.85 6.92 1.85
CA SER A 120 -15.23 6.41 0.52
C SER A 120 -16.44 7.13 -0.08
N ASN A 121 -17.20 7.89 0.70
CA ASN A 121 -18.30 8.76 0.28
C ASN A 121 -17.93 10.26 0.24
N SER A 122 -16.65 10.61 0.36
CA SER A 122 -16.17 11.99 0.19
C SER A 122 -15.99 12.36 -1.28
N ASN A 123 -15.72 13.63 -1.56
CA ASN A 123 -15.46 14.11 -2.92
C ASN A 123 -14.15 13.54 -3.50
N SER A 124 -13.18 13.24 -2.63
CA SER A 124 -11.87 12.70 -3.01
C SER A 124 -11.56 11.46 -2.18
N PRO A 125 -12.27 10.34 -2.39
CA PRO A 125 -12.08 9.13 -1.60
C PRO A 125 -10.67 8.56 -1.74
N TYR A 126 -10.08 8.18 -0.60
CA TYR A 126 -8.82 7.47 -0.53
C TYR A 126 -8.93 6.40 0.55
N PHE A 127 -8.94 5.13 0.16
CA PHE A 127 -9.25 4.03 1.08
C PHE A 127 -8.55 2.73 0.73
N ILE A 128 -8.55 1.82 1.70
CA ILE A 128 -8.06 0.45 1.61
C ILE A 128 -9.24 -0.51 1.79
N GLU A 129 -9.28 -1.57 1.01
CA GLU A 129 -10.28 -2.63 1.10
C GLU A 129 -9.59 -4.00 0.96
N PHE A 130 -9.99 -4.97 1.77
CA PHE A 130 -9.60 -6.38 1.66
C PHE A 130 -10.81 -7.24 1.40
N GLY A 131 -10.65 -8.29 0.62
CA GLY A 131 -11.78 -9.14 0.27
C GLY A 131 -11.39 -10.45 -0.40
N TRP A 132 -12.41 -11.12 -0.90
CA TRP A 132 -12.30 -12.38 -1.60
C TRP A 132 -12.97 -12.28 -2.97
N SER A 133 -12.36 -12.86 -3.98
CA SER A 133 -12.96 -13.08 -5.30
C SER A 133 -13.27 -14.57 -5.49
N SER A 134 -14.32 -14.90 -6.21
CA SER A 134 -14.70 -16.29 -6.50
C SER A 134 -14.99 -16.48 -7.98
N PRO A 135 -14.33 -17.43 -8.66
CA PRO A 135 -14.64 -17.80 -10.03
C PRO A 135 -15.95 -18.63 -10.13
N ASP A 136 -16.31 -19.30 -9.02
CA ASP A 136 -17.42 -20.26 -8.99
C ASP A 136 -18.79 -19.58 -8.81
N GLY A 137 -18.86 -18.24 -8.91
CA GLY A 137 -20.09 -17.48 -8.75
C GLY A 137 -20.64 -17.46 -7.31
N ILE A 138 -19.84 -17.88 -6.32
CA ILE A 138 -20.21 -17.83 -4.91
C ILE A 138 -20.35 -16.35 -4.50
N LYS A 139 -21.41 -16.06 -3.79
CA LYS A 139 -21.64 -14.73 -3.24
C LYS A 139 -20.60 -14.42 -2.17
N VAL A 140 -19.67 -13.51 -2.50
CA VAL A 140 -18.64 -12.99 -1.61
C VAL A 140 -18.96 -11.56 -1.15
N PRO A 141 -18.44 -11.09 -0.01
CA PRO A 141 -18.63 -9.70 0.40
C PRO A 141 -18.00 -8.74 -0.61
N ASN A 142 -18.60 -7.58 -0.78
CA ASN A 142 -18.16 -6.52 -1.69
C ASN A 142 -18.29 -5.14 -1.03
N GLY A 143 -17.91 -4.08 -1.72
CA GLY A 143 -17.96 -2.71 -1.21
C GLY A 143 -19.33 -2.19 -0.78
N LYS A 144 -20.44 -2.89 -1.11
CA LYS A 144 -21.81 -2.58 -0.66
C LYS A 144 -22.25 -3.46 0.53
N SER A 145 -21.50 -4.50 0.87
CA SER A 145 -21.82 -5.43 1.95
C SER A 145 -21.74 -4.74 3.31
N LEU A 146 -22.77 -4.90 4.13
CA LEU A 146 -22.79 -4.38 5.48
C LEU A 146 -22.31 -5.47 6.45
N TRP A 147 -21.19 -5.23 7.10
CA TRP A 147 -20.58 -6.13 8.06
C TRP A 147 -21.12 -5.90 9.47
N LYS A 148 -21.08 -6.92 10.29
CA LYS A 148 -21.31 -6.84 11.74
C LYS A 148 -19.95 -6.86 12.45
N SER A 149 -19.80 -6.03 13.48
CA SER A 149 -18.57 -5.97 14.27
C SER A 149 -18.75 -6.59 15.64
N SER A 150 -17.68 -7.17 16.19
CA SER A 150 -17.60 -7.64 17.58
C SER A 150 -17.46 -6.51 18.59
N GLY A 151 -17.08 -5.30 18.14
CA GLY A 151 -16.87 -4.12 18.98
C GLY A 151 -16.95 -2.85 18.16
N ASN A 152 -16.83 -1.72 18.83
CA ASN A 152 -16.91 -0.38 18.23
C ASN A 152 -15.60 0.42 18.32
N LEU A 153 -14.55 -0.17 18.90
CA LEU A 153 -13.26 0.48 19.10
C LEU A 153 -12.12 -0.50 18.83
N LEU A 154 -11.20 -0.12 17.96
CA LEU A 154 -9.93 -0.78 17.64
C LEU A 154 -8.79 0.02 18.27
N THR A 155 -7.96 -0.62 19.07
CA THR A 155 -6.73 -0.05 19.65
C THR A 155 -5.62 -1.10 19.59
N PRO A 156 -4.34 -0.77 19.85
CA PRO A 156 -3.27 -1.76 19.91
C PRO A 156 -3.56 -2.94 20.84
N ASP A 157 -4.26 -2.69 21.94
CA ASP A 157 -4.62 -3.72 22.94
C ASP A 157 -5.98 -4.40 22.68
N LYS A 158 -6.77 -3.90 21.72
CA LYS A 158 -8.14 -4.37 21.49
C LYS A 158 -8.44 -4.53 20.01
N ASN A 159 -8.36 -5.76 19.55
CA ASN A 159 -8.72 -6.15 18.19
C ASN A 159 -10.24 -6.16 17.96
N VAL A 160 -10.64 -6.07 16.70
CA VAL A 160 -12.04 -6.21 16.28
C VAL A 160 -12.18 -7.27 15.21
N THR A 161 -13.30 -8.01 15.26
CA THR A 161 -13.69 -8.98 14.24
C THR A 161 -14.90 -8.48 13.50
N LEU A 162 -14.80 -8.37 12.19
CA LEU A 162 -15.91 -8.15 11.29
C LEU A 162 -16.43 -9.49 10.77
N LYS A 163 -17.76 -9.62 10.67
CA LYS A 163 -18.44 -10.84 10.23
C LYS A 163 -19.47 -10.50 9.17
N TRP A 164 -19.48 -11.28 8.07
CA TRP A 164 -20.50 -11.20 7.04
C TRP A 164 -20.93 -12.60 6.60
N TYR A 165 -22.25 -12.84 6.52
CA TYR A 165 -22.85 -14.11 6.12
C TYR A 165 -23.46 -13.97 4.72
N ASN A 166 -23.13 -14.89 3.82
CA ASN A 166 -23.56 -14.81 2.42
C ASN A 166 -25.00 -15.30 2.15
N GLY A 167 -25.65 -15.91 3.13
CA GLY A 167 -26.99 -16.54 2.96
C GLY A 167 -26.94 -18.01 2.49
N GLU A 168 -25.75 -18.55 2.18
CA GLU A 168 -25.54 -19.87 1.58
C GLU A 168 -24.62 -20.77 2.43
N ASN A 169 -24.72 -20.66 3.75
CA ASN A 169 -23.86 -21.37 4.73
C ASN A 169 -22.36 -21.08 4.63
N ILE A 170 -21.98 -19.90 4.10
CA ILE A 170 -20.59 -19.42 4.11
C ILE A 170 -20.54 -18.13 4.90
N THR A 171 -19.59 -18.06 5.84
CA THR A 171 -19.37 -16.87 6.66
C THR A 171 -17.95 -16.36 6.45
N PHE A 172 -17.83 -15.07 6.19
CA PHE A 172 -16.57 -14.37 6.02
C PHE A 172 -16.29 -13.53 7.26
N TYR A 173 -15.02 -13.48 7.65
CA TYR A 173 -14.53 -12.70 8.77
C TYR A 173 -13.32 -11.88 8.36
N GLN A 174 -13.14 -10.76 9.03
CA GLN A 174 -11.88 -10.01 9.03
C GLN A 174 -11.53 -9.71 10.48
N ASP A 175 -10.44 -10.29 10.97
CA ASP A 175 -9.88 -9.98 12.28
C ASP A 175 -8.84 -8.87 12.07
N ILE A 176 -9.10 -7.70 12.66
CA ILE A 176 -8.32 -6.49 12.44
C ILE A 176 -7.64 -6.09 13.72
N SER A 177 -6.33 -5.85 13.65
CA SER A 177 -5.51 -5.27 14.70
C SER A 177 -4.69 -4.10 14.16
N ILE A 178 -4.30 -3.20 15.03
CA ILE A 178 -3.41 -2.07 14.74
C ILE A 178 -2.27 -2.07 15.75
N ASP A 179 -1.08 -1.66 15.34
CA ASP A 179 0.03 -1.41 16.28
C ASP A 179 0.02 0.05 16.80
N ASP A 180 1.02 0.40 17.60
CA ASP A 180 1.15 1.77 18.14
C ASP A 180 1.45 2.82 17.08
N SER A 181 1.99 2.41 15.93
CA SER A 181 2.38 3.32 14.83
C SER A 181 1.35 3.27 13.68
N PHE A 182 1.69 2.64 12.54
CA PHE A 182 0.93 2.77 11.31
C PHE A 182 0.57 1.43 10.65
N MET A 183 0.91 0.30 11.29
CA MET A 183 0.66 -1.02 10.70
C MET A 183 -0.69 -1.57 11.15
N ILE A 184 -1.54 -1.87 10.18
CA ILE A 184 -2.82 -2.56 10.39
C ILE A 184 -2.68 -3.97 9.83
N THR A 185 -2.99 -4.97 10.66
CA THR A 185 -3.02 -6.37 10.25
C THR A 185 -4.46 -6.82 10.06
N VAL A 186 -4.74 -7.49 8.95
CA VAL A 186 -6.06 -8.02 8.59
C VAL A 186 -5.93 -9.50 8.29
N ASN A 187 -6.47 -10.34 9.17
CA ASN A 187 -6.61 -11.77 8.92
C ASN A 187 -8.00 -12.05 8.35
N GLN A 188 -8.06 -12.34 7.05
CA GLN A 188 -9.29 -12.71 6.36
C GLN A 188 -9.57 -14.18 6.56
N ARG A 189 -10.69 -14.53 7.19
CA ARG A 189 -11.10 -15.92 7.41
C ARG A 189 -12.42 -16.22 6.72
N VAL A 190 -12.58 -17.46 6.30
CA VAL A 190 -13.83 -17.98 5.74
C VAL A 190 -14.18 -19.29 6.40
N GLU A 191 -15.45 -19.44 6.79
CA GLU A 191 -16.02 -20.69 7.28
C GLU A 191 -17.02 -21.21 6.25
N ASN A 192 -16.70 -22.34 5.64
CA ASN A 192 -17.54 -23.02 4.67
C ASN A 192 -18.38 -24.11 5.37
N ASN A 193 -19.58 -23.76 5.77
CA ASN A 193 -20.55 -24.69 6.34
C ASN A 193 -21.50 -25.30 5.28
N SER A 194 -21.22 -25.09 3.99
CA SER A 194 -21.95 -25.72 2.89
C SER A 194 -21.52 -27.19 2.70
N ASN A 195 -22.18 -27.88 1.77
CA ASN A 195 -21.84 -29.26 1.42
C ASN A 195 -20.91 -29.38 0.22
N LYS A 196 -20.33 -28.26 -0.24
CA LYS A 196 -19.45 -28.21 -1.41
C LYS A 196 -18.13 -27.56 -1.04
N SER A 197 -17.04 -27.98 -1.68
CA SER A 197 -15.79 -27.25 -1.67
C SER A 197 -15.94 -25.94 -2.46
N ILE A 198 -15.27 -24.89 -2.02
CA ILE A 198 -15.29 -23.57 -2.66
C ILE A 198 -13.88 -23.11 -2.95
N THR A 199 -13.69 -22.37 -4.04
CA THR A 199 -12.41 -21.75 -4.40
C THR A 199 -12.51 -20.24 -4.30
N LEU A 200 -11.61 -19.64 -3.54
CA LEU A 200 -11.57 -18.21 -3.28
C LEU A 200 -10.17 -17.67 -3.53
N TYR A 201 -10.10 -16.42 -3.96
CA TYR A 201 -8.85 -15.68 -4.18
C TYR A 201 -8.84 -14.46 -3.27
N PRO A 202 -7.93 -14.36 -2.29
CA PRO A 202 -7.82 -13.20 -1.44
C PRO A 202 -7.25 -12.02 -2.23
N TYR A 203 -7.73 -10.82 -1.95
CA TYR A 203 -7.18 -9.59 -2.51
C TYR A 203 -7.10 -8.47 -1.46
N GLY A 204 -6.24 -7.51 -1.73
CA GLY A 204 -6.24 -6.19 -1.13
C GLY A 204 -6.14 -5.13 -2.20
N LEU A 205 -6.77 -3.99 -2.00
CA LEU A 205 -6.68 -2.85 -2.89
C LEU A 205 -6.56 -1.53 -2.11
N ILE A 206 -5.85 -0.60 -2.72
CA ILE A 206 -5.85 0.82 -2.36
C ILE A 206 -6.47 1.57 -3.53
N ARG A 207 -7.42 2.45 -3.24
CA ARG A 207 -8.06 3.28 -4.25
C ARG A 207 -8.02 4.74 -3.83
N ARG A 208 -7.60 5.60 -4.77
CA ARG A 208 -7.50 7.05 -4.58
C ARG A 208 -8.20 7.76 -5.73
N ALA A 209 -9.03 8.75 -5.43
CA ALA A 209 -9.63 9.63 -6.43
C ALA A 209 -8.72 10.82 -6.71
N GLY A 210 -8.53 11.10 -8.01
CA GLY A 210 -7.68 12.18 -8.48
C GLY A 210 -6.19 11.94 -8.29
N GLU A 211 -5.41 12.77 -8.92
CA GLU A 211 -3.98 12.92 -8.68
C GLU A 211 -3.79 13.91 -7.53
N PRO A 212 -2.88 13.65 -6.58
CA PRO A 212 -2.55 14.66 -5.58
C PRO A 212 -1.97 15.90 -6.28
N GLU A 213 -2.15 17.06 -5.68
CA GLU A 213 -1.36 18.24 -6.06
C GLU A 213 0.10 17.95 -5.70
N THR A 214 0.89 17.58 -6.70
CA THR A 214 2.32 17.36 -6.53
C THR A 214 3.03 18.72 -6.55
N ILE A 215 3.93 18.91 -5.62
CA ILE A 215 4.93 19.96 -5.77
C ILE A 215 5.90 19.38 -6.79
N ASP A 216 5.85 19.84 -8.06
CA ASP A 216 6.72 19.42 -9.16
C ASP A 216 8.22 19.59 -8.83
N PHE A 217 8.68 18.88 -7.83
CA PHE A 217 10.06 18.82 -7.43
C PHE A 217 10.66 17.56 -8.06
N PHE A 218 11.39 17.73 -9.12
CA PHE A 218 11.99 16.71 -10.01
C PHE A 218 12.77 15.56 -9.33
N VAL A 219 12.88 15.54 -8.01
CA VAL A 219 13.79 14.65 -7.27
C VAL A 219 13.06 13.56 -6.48
N LEU A 220 11.76 13.68 -6.22
CA LEU A 220 11.03 12.74 -5.38
C LEU A 220 9.88 12.09 -6.14
N HIS A 221 9.80 10.77 -6.10
CA HIS A 221 8.68 10.05 -6.68
C HIS A 221 7.41 10.21 -5.83
N GLU A 222 6.32 10.65 -6.46
CA GLU A 222 4.96 10.67 -5.91
C GLU A 222 4.04 9.91 -6.85
N GLY A 223 3.44 8.83 -6.37
CA GLY A 223 2.59 8.00 -7.21
C GLY A 223 2.59 6.52 -6.82
N PRO A 224 2.18 5.66 -7.77
CA PRO A 224 2.22 4.22 -7.60
C PRO A 224 3.65 3.68 -7.51
N LEU A 225 3.90 2.81 -6.51
CA LEU A 225 5.18 2.14 -6.35
C LEU A 225 5.00 0.75 -5.73
N GLY A 226 6.05 -0.05 -5.78
CA GLY A 226 6.08 -1.35 -5.11
C GLY A 226 7.43 -2.03 -5.26
N VAL A 227 7.67 -3.09 -4.50
CA VAL A 227 8.86 -3.93 -4.61
C VAL A 227 8.44 -5.32 -5.07
N PHE A 228 9.05 -5.77 -6.16
CA PHE A 228 8.80 -7.04 -6.81
C PHE A 228 10.13 -7.68 -7.20
N ASP A 229 10.31 -8.96 -6.90
CA ASP A 229 11.59 -9.67 -7.13
C ASP A 229 12.80 -8.91 -6.53
N GLY A 230 12.60 -8.28 -5.35
CA GLY A 230 13.62 -7.48 -4.68
C GLY A 230 13.94 -6.12 -5.32
N THR A 231 13.19 -5.71 -6.35
CA THR A 231 13.44 -4.46 -7.10
C THR A 231 12.30 -3.47 -6.92
N LEU A 232 12.62 -2.20 -6.65
CA LEU A 232 11.66 -1.11 -6.62
C LEU A 232 11.14 -0.83 -8.04
N SER A 233 9.84 -0.74 -8.17
CA SER A 233 9.13 -0.33 -9.38
C SER A 233 8.30 0.90 -9.07
N GLU A 234 8.57 1.99 -9.76
CA GLU A 234 7.87 3.26 -9.67
C GLU A 234 7.09 3.50 -10.96
N LYS A 235 5.88 3.98 -10.87
CA LYS A 235 5.02 4.29 -12.01
C LYS A 235 4.41 5.68 -11.83
N SER A 236 4.35 6.45 -12.89
CA SER A 236 3.65 7.73 -12.89
C SER A 236 2.13 7.52 -13.05
N TYR A 237 1.34 8.48 -12.65
CA TYR A 237 -0.10 8.48 -12.95
C TYR A 237 -0.37 8.52 -14.47
N GLY A 238 0.57 9.10 -15.25
CA GLY A 238 0.59 9.08 -16.71
C GLY A 238 0.67 7.65 -17.26
N ASP A 239 1.60 6.83 -16.75
CA ASP A 239 1.77 5.42 -17.19
C ASP A 239 0.48 4.63 -16.98
N LEU A 240 -0.22 4.86 -15.86
CA LEU A 240 -1.50 4.20 -15.59
C LEU A 240 -2.60 4.66 -16.55
N THR A 241 -2.53 5.92 -16.97
CA THR A 241 -3.47 6.49 -17.96
C THR A 241 -3.25 5.87 -19.34
N GLU A 242 -2.01 5.68 -19.74
CA GLU A 242 -1.62 5.04 -21.01
C GLU A 242 -1.97 3.55 -21.02
N ALA A 243 -1.77 2.84 -19.91
CA ALA A 243 -2.12 1.42 -19.76
C ALA A 243 -3.63 1.18 -19.84
N GLY A 244 -4.44 2.20 -19.59
CA GLY A 244 -5.90 2.16 -19.70
C GLY A 244 -6.54 1.14 -18.74
N LYS A 245 -7.67 0.54 -19.19
CA LYS A 245 -8.45 -0.39 -18.35
C LYS A 245 -7.73 -1.68 -17.97
N LYS A 246 -6.80 -2.16 -18.80
CA LYS A 246 -6.03 -3.38 -18.51
C LYS A 246 -5.08 -3.18 -17.35
N GLY A 247 -4.60 -1.94 -17.15
CA GLY A 247 -3.60 -1.61 -16.16
C GLY A 247 -2.24 -2.23 -16.44
N ILE A 248 -1.30 -1.99 -15.54
CA ILE A 248 0.05 -2.56 -15.55
C ILE A 248 0.02 -3.76 -14.61
N ASN A 249 0.11 -4.96 -15.17
CA ASN A 249 0.09 -6.22 -14.41
C ASN A 249 1.51 -6.71 -14.18
N ILE A 250 1.84 -7.04 -12.95
CA ILE A 250 3.15 -7.51 -12.52
C ILE A 250 2.98 -8.91 -11.91
N LYS A 251 3.70 -9.89 -12.45
CA LYS A 251 3.72 -11.29 -11.99
C LYS A 251 5.14 -11.64 -11.54
N PRO A 252 5.50 -11.40 -10.28
CA PRO A 252 6.84 -11.69 -9.77
C PRO A 252 7.18 -13.17 -9.84
N ASN A 253 8.46 -13.46 -10.05
CA ASN A 253 9.00 -14.84 -10.03
C ASN A 253 9.23 -15.31 -8.59
N GLU A 254 9.51 -14.40 -7.68
CA GLU A 254 9.73 -14.69 -6.26
C GLU A 254 8.45 -14.52 -5.43
N SER A 255 8.48 -15.03 -4.21
CA SER A 255 7.45 -14.80 -3.20
C SER A 255 7.64 -13.46 -2.49
N GLY A 256 6.55 -12.93 -1.91
CA GLY A 256 6.55 -11.66 -1.19
C GLY A 256 6.40 -10.45 -2.10
N GLY A 257 6.92 -9.32 -1.61
CA GLY A 257 6.76 -8.01 -2.23
C GLY A 257 5.61 -7.20 -1.63
N TRP A 258 5.50 -5.96 -2.08
CA TRP A 258 4.48 -5.04 -1.63
C TRP A 258 4.15 -4.02 -2.73
N ILE A 259 2.98 -3.38 -2.63
CA ILE A 259 2.49 -2.42 -3.61
C ILE A 259 1.78 -1.28 -2.89
N GLY A 260 1.90 -0.04 -3.37
CA GLY A 260 1.30 1.10 -2.70
C GLY A 260 1.17 2.36 -3.55
N LEU A 261 0.76 3.42 -2.87
CA LEU A 261 0.77 4.81 -3.35
C LEU A 261 1.59 5.64 -2.37
N THR A 262 2.52 6.41 -2.90
CA THR A 262 3.37 7.32 -2.12
C THR A 262 3.10 8.77 -2.47
N ASP A 263 3.12 9.59 -1.45
CA ASP A 263 3.26 11.04 -1.53
C ASP A 263 4.63 11.43 -0.96
N LYS A 264 4.99 12.69 -0.99
CA LYS A 264 6.29 13.18 -0.52
C LYS A 264 6.70 12.62 0.87
N TYR A 265 5.80 12.65 1.83
CA TYR A 265 6.06 12.24 3.21
C TYR A 265 5.25 11.01 3.68
N TRP A 266 4.26 10.59 2.91
CA TRP A 266 3.28 9.59 3.28
C TRP A 266 3.34 8.39 2.37
N LEU A 267 3.02 7.23 2.94
CA LEU A 267 2.88 5.98 2.20
C LEU A 267 1.59 5.27 2.63
N THR A 268 0.88 4.75 1.65
CA THR A 268 -0.16 3.74 1.85
C THR A 268 0.23 2.51 1.06
N ALA A 269 0.48 1.38 1.74
CA ALA A 269 0.98 0.16 1.10
C ALA A 269 0.22 -1.08 1.54
N LEU A 270 0.08 -2.03 0.63
CA LEU A 270 -0.43 -3.38 0.85
C LEU A 270 0.76 -4.34 0.96
N LEU A 271 0.77 -5.11 2.01
CA LEU A 271 1.84 -6.00 2.42
C LEU A 271 1.23 -7.41 2.62
N PRO A 272 1.01 -8.18 1.54
CA PRO A 272 0.52 -9.55 1.66
C PRO A 272 1.57 -10.45 2.33
N ASP A 273 1.23 -11.70 2.64
CA ASP A 273 2.15 -12.67 3.23
C ASP A 273 3.41 -12.81 2.36
N GLN A 274 4.59 -12.66 2.96
CA GLN A 274 5.85 -12.62 2.22
C GLN A 274 6.34 -14.00 1.75
N ASN A 275 5.66 -15.08 2.13
CA ASN A 275 6.00 -16.44 1.74
C ASN A 275 5.30 -16.92 0.47
N GLU A 276 4.33 -16.16 -0.04
CA GLU A 276 3.50 -16.52 -1.18
C GLU A 276 3.72 -15.61 -2.39
N LYS A 277 3.31 -16.08 -3.58
CA LYS A 277 3.37 -15.28 -4.82
C LYS A 277 2.03 -14.63 -5.11
N TYR A 278 2.08 -13.43 -5.65
CA TYR A 278 0.91 -12.60 -5.95
C TYR A 278 0.94 -12.07 -7.37
N ASN A 279 -0.23 -11.77 -7.92
CA ASN A 279 -0.34 -10.89 -9.07
C ASN A 279 -0.61 -9.48 -8.54
N PHE A 280 0.24 -8.52 -8.90
CA PHE A 280 0.06 -7.12 -8.55
C PHE A 280 -0.42 -6.33 -9.75
N THR A 281 -1.24 -5.30 -9.52
CA THR A 281 -1.74 -4.47 -10.62
C THR A 281 -1.83 -3.01 -10.22
N TYR A 282 -1.38 -2.14 -11.11
CA TYR A 282 -1.68 -0.70 -11.09
C TYR A 282 -2.69 -0.38 -12.19
N ARG A 283 -3.71 0.41 -11.89
CA ARG A 283 -4.69 0.76 -12.93
C ARG A 283 -5.36 2.12 -12.69
N LYS A 284 -5.78 2.74 -13.79
CA LYS A 284 -6.70 3.87 -13.77
C LYS A 284 -8.10 3.37 -14.07
N LEU A 285 -9.03 3.67 -13.18
CA LEU A 285 -10.45 3.36 -13.37
C LEU A 285 -11.14 4.50 -14.12
N ASN A 286 -11.97 4.14 -15.11
CA ASN A 286 -12.76 5.13 -15.87
C ASN A 286 -13.95 5.57 -15.02
N SER A 287 -13.73 6.48 -14.11
CA SER A 287 -14.76 7.19 -13.35
C SER A 287 -14.62 8.69 -13.59
N ASN A 288 -15.69 9.44 -13.43
CA ASN A 288 -15.64 10.90 -13.51
C ASN A 288 -14.61 11.45 -12.54
N GLY A 289 -13.60 12.15 -13.02
CA GLY A 289 -12.49 12.69 -12.21
C GLY A 289 -11.24 11.81 -12.10
N GLY A 290 -11.27 10.58 -12.66
CA GLY A 290 -10.16 9.62 -12.57
C GLY A 290 -10.04 9.01 -11.16
N GLN A 291 -9.88 7.69 -11.11
CA GLN A 291 -9.52 6.98 -9.88
C GLN A 291 -8.34 6.07 -10.17
N TYR A 292 -7.40 6.03 -9.27
CA TYR A 292 -6.22 5.18 -9.34
C TYR A 292 -6.35 4.07 -8.32
N GLN A 293 -5.95 2.87 -8.72
CA GLN A 293 -5.98 1.69 -7.86
C GLN A 293 -4.68 0.94 -7.98
N THR A 294 -4.18 0.50 -6.83
CA THR A 294 -3.15 -0.52 -6.73
C THR A 294 -3.74 -1.70 -5.99
N ASP A 295 -3.48 -2.91 -6.46
CA ASP A 295 -4.03 -4.11 -5.83
C ASP A 295 -3.09 -5.31 -5.96
N PHE A 296 -3.28 -6.28 -5.07
CA PHE A 296 -2.75 -7.62 -5.23
C PHE A 296 -3.89 -8.64 -5.28
N LEU A 297 -3.66 -9.72 -6.00
CA LEU A 297 -4.50 -10.93 -6.01
C LEU A 297 -3.64 -12.12 -5.60
N GLY A 298 -4.05 -12.80 -4.53
CA GLY A 298 -3.38 -14.00 -4.03
C GLY A 298 -3.73 -15.25 -4.85
N LYS A 299 -3.09 -16.37 -4.49
CA LYS A 299 -3.40 -17.67 -5.08
C LYS A 299 -4.76 -18.20 -4.62
N ALA A 300 -5.26 -19.19 -5.34
CA ALA A 300 -6.47 -19.89 -4.99
C ALA A 300 -6.37 -20.56 -3.61
N VAL A 301 -7.34 -20.27 -2.75
CA VAL A 301 -7.56 -20.93 -1.47
C VAL A 301 -8.78 -21.82 -1.63
N THR A 302 -8.58 -23.14 -1.62
CA THR A 302 -9.66 -24.10 -1.67
C THR A 302 -10.10 -24.45 -0.25
N VAL A 303 -11.36 -24.14 0.07
CA VAL A 303 -11.96 -24.43 1.40
C VAL A 303 -12.94 -25.57 1.25
N ALA A 304 -12.58 -26.73 1.76
CA ALA A 304 -13.43 -27.92 1.70
C ALA A 304 -14.77 -27.70 2.43
N SER A 305 -15.75 -28.57 2.13
CA SER A 305 -17.00 -28.61 2.90
C SER A 305 -16.71 -28.77 4.40
N LYS A 306 -17.42 -28.01 5.24
CA LYS A 306 -17.29 -28.02 6.71
C LYS A 306 -15.89 -27.65 7.22
N SER A 307 -15.14 -26.87 6.44
CA SER A 307 -13.78 -26.45 6.74
C SER A 307 -13.66 -24.93 6.82
N LYS A 308 -12.46 -24.48 7.21
CA LYS A 308 -12.07 -23.08 7.31
C LYS A 308 -10.89 -22.79 6.40
N GLY A 309 -10.79 -21.57 5.92
CA GLY A 309 -9.63 -21.03 5.23
C GLY A 309 -9.28 -19.68 5.80
N GLU A 310 -8.02 -19.27 5.69
CA GLU A 310 -7.55 -17.97 6.16
C GLU A 310 -6.46 -17.40 5.25
N PHE A 311 -6.29 -16.10 5.30
CA PHE A 311 -5.28 -15.37 4.58
C PHE A 311 -4.90 -14.11 5.34
N LEU A 312 -3.62 -13.98 5.67
CA LEU A 312 -3.07 -12.85 6.40
C LEU A 312 -2.51 -11.79 5.46
N SER A 313 -2.92 -10.56 5.67
CA SER A 313 -2.36 -9.38 5.01
C SER A 313 -2.08 -8.30 6.03
N ARG A 314 -1.20 -7.36 5.64
CA ARG A 314 -0.98 -6.11 6.37
C ARG A 314 -1.14 -4.93 5.44
N THR A 315 -1.37 -3.78 6.01
CA THR A 315 -1.33 -2.51 5.31
C THR A 315 -0.65 -1.47 6.18
N PHE A 316 0.19 -0.68 5.56
CA PHE A 316 0.80 0.49 6.15
C PHE A 316 0.06 1.72 5.66
N ALA A 317 -0.27 2.65 6.56
CA ALA A 317 -0.85 3.94 6.19
C ALA A 317 -0.31 5.01 7.15
N GLY A 318 0.75 5.72 6.75
CA GLY A 318 1.41 6.65 7.66
C GLY A 318 2.61 7.40 7.09
N ALA A 319 3.39 7.99 8.00
CA ALA A 319 4.60 8.73 7.68
C ALA A 319 5.77 7.82 7.32
N LYS A 320 6.53 8.20 6.31
CA LYS A 320 7.77 7.49 5.91
C LYS A 320 8.86 7.77 6.92
N ARG A 321 9.19 6.77 7.75
CA ARG A 321 10.28 6.83 8.76
C ARG A 321 11.19 5.63 8.60
N LEU A 322 12.47 5.88 8.33
CA LEU A 322 13.45 4.83 8.04
C LEU A 322 13.56 3.79 9.17
N ALA A 323 13.75 4.25 10.40
CA ALA A 323 13.85 3.34 11.55
C ALA A 323 12.62 2.46 11.75
N LEU A 324 11.43 2.97 11.42
CA LEU A 324 10.19 2.22 11.49
C LEU A 324 10.09 1.19 10.35
N PHE A 325 10.55 1.54 9.16
CA PHE A 325 10.58 0.62 8.03
C PHE A 325 11.57 -0.53 8.28
N ASP A 326 12.76 -0.23 8.80
CA ASP A 326 13.75 -1.25 9.19
C ASP A 326 13.17 -2.21 10.27
N ASP A 327 12.44 -1.69 11.28
CA ASP A 327 11.76 -2.51 12.29
C ASP A 327 10.70 -3.43 11.64
N TYR A 328 9.89 -2.89 10.73
CA TYR A 328 8.85 -3.67 10.04
C TYR A 328 9.43 -4.70 9.07
N GLU A 329 10.54 -4.41 8.39
CA GLU A 329 11.27 -5.40 7.61
C GLU A 329 11.65 -6.61 8.45
N GLN A 330 12.23 -6.37 9.63
CA GLN A 330 12.67 -7.43 10.54
C GLN A 330 11.49 -8.18 11.17
N ARG A 331 10.50 -7.45 11.70
CA ARG A 331 9.35 -8.05 12.42
C ARG A 331 8.43 -8.85 11.52
N PHE A 332 8.22 -8.42 10.29
CA PHE A 332 7.24 -8.99 9.37
C PHE A 332 7.86 -9.61 8.13
N ASN A 333 9.21 -9.65 8.06
CA ASN A 333 9.97 -10.16 6.92
C ASN A 333 9.57 -9.50 5.59
N ILE A 334 9.26 -8.18 5.62
CA ILE A 334 8.89 -7.43 4.43
C ILE A 334 10.16 -7.11 3.65
N LYS A 335 10.27 -7.54 2.42
CA LYS A 335 11.46 -7.33 1.59
C LYS A 335 11.59 -5.88 1.16
N HIS A 336 12.71 -5.24 1.49
CA HIS A 336 13.09 -3.89 1.02
C HIS A 336 12.00 -2.84 1.23
N PHE A 337 11.42 -2.79 2.44
CA PHE A 337 10.41 -1.79 2.77
C PHE A 337 11.01 -0.38 2.90
N ASP A 338 12.29 -0.30 3.20
CA ASP A 338 13.10 0.93 3.23
C ASP A 338 13.16 1.64 1.87
N LEU A 339 12.99 0.91 0.75
CA LEU A 339 12.93 1.50 -0.59
C LEU A 339 11.67 2.36 -0.84
N ALA A 340 10.71 2.37 0.08
CA ALA A 340 9.61 3.34 0.07
C ALA A 340 10.08 4.77 0.37
N ILE A 341 11.29 4.93 0.89
CA ILE A 341 11.96 6.23 1.04
C ILE A 341 12.86 6.43 -0.17
N ASP A 342 12.63 7.51 -0.88
CA ASP A 342 13.46 7.87 -2.01
C ASP A 342 14.78 8.50 -1.50
N PHE A 343 15.85 7.70 -1.52
CA PHE A 343 17.20 8.15 -1.22
C PHE A 343 17.93 8.72 -2.43
N GLY A 344 17.25 8.76 -3.58
CA GLY A 344 17.82 9.17 -4.85
C GLY A 344 18.87 8.20 -5.42
N TRP A 345 19.46 8.57 -6.53
CA TRP A 345 20.41 7.73 -7.28
C TRP A 345 21.65 7.29 -6.47
N PHE A 346 22.05 8.07 -5.47
CA PHE A 346 23.20 7.75 -4.62
C PHE A 346 22.81 7.04 -3.32
N TYR A 347 21.83 6.13 -3.36
CA TYR A 347 21.32 5.36 -2.23
C TYR A 347 22.43 4.83 -1.29
N PHE A 348 23.50 4.26 -1.84
CA PHE A 348 24.63 3.71 -1.08
C PHE A 348 25.38 4.77 -0.25
N LEU A 349 25.27 6.05 -0.62
CA LEU A 349 25.89 7.18 0.09
C LEU A 349 24.86 7.90 0.96
N THR A 350 23.68 8.17 0.44
CA THR A 350 22.64 8.95 1.13
C THR A 350 22.06 8.23 2.32
N LYS A 351 21.85 6.91 2.25
CA LYS A 351 21.34 6.12 3.37
C LYS A 351 22.27 6.13 4.60
N PRO A 352 23.59 5.86 4.51
CA PRO A 352 24.50 6.01 5.64
C PRO A 352 24.55 7.43 6.22
N PHE A 353 24.52 8.46 5.36
CA PHE A 353 24.48 9.85 5.84
C PHE A 353 23.19 10.15 6.59
N PHE A 354 22.06 9.61 6.14
CA PHE A 354 20.78 9.77 6.83
C PHE A 354 20.82 9.18 8.24
N TYR A 355 21.41 7.99 8.42
CA TYR A 355 21.59 7.39 9.74
C TYR A 355 22.53 8.22 10.61
N ALA A 356 23.64 8.71 10.05
CA ALA A 356 24.58 9.53 10.79
C ALA A 356 23.93 10.85 11.27
N LEU A 357 23.15 11.50 10.42
CA LEU A 357 22.41 12.72 10.77
C LEU A 357 21.34 12.45 11.82
N SER A 358 20.57 11.36 11.68
CA SER A 358 19.57 10.96 12.67
C SER A 358 20.20 10.70 14.03
N TRP A 359 21.35 10.03 14.08
CA TRP A 359 22.10 9.80 15.30
C TRP A 359 22.60 11.10 15.93
N ALA A 360 23.16 12.02 15.12
CA ALA A 360 23.64 13.32 15.60
C ALA A 360 22.50 14.18 16.15
N CYS A 361 21.32 14.17 15.51
CA CYS A 361 20.14 14.87 16.02
C CYS A 361 19.66 14.32 17.36
N LEU A 362 19.71 12.99 17.56
CA LEU A 362 19.33 12.37 18.83
C LEU A 362 20.29 12.77 19.97
N LEU A 363 21.59 12.87 19.70
CA LEU A 363 22.57 13.34 20.68
C LEU A 363 22.29 14.78 21.11
N TYR A 364 22.03 15.67 20.15
CA TYR A 364 21.76 17.07 20.43
C TYR A 364 20.49 17.28 21.25
N THR A 365 19.40 16.52 20.94
CA THR A 365 18.15 16.61 21.71
C THR A 365 18.26 16.01 23.10
N SER A 366 19.11 15.00 23.30
CA SER A 366 19.37 14.42 24.64
C SER A 366 20.15 15.40 25.52
N ASP A 367 21.15 16.08 24.97
CA ASP A 367 21.98 17.04 25.69
C ASP A 367 21.18 18.30 26.10
N ALA A 368 20.23 18.72 25.24
CA ALA A 368 19.34 19.85 25.52
C ALA A 368 18.18 19.54 26.50
N ALA A 369 17.98 18.27 26.86
CA ALA A 369 16.96 17.87 27.84
C ALA A 369 17.55 17.69 29.26
N ASP A 370 18.90 17.69 29.39
CA ASP A 370 19.62 17.58 30.65
C ASP A 370 20.04 18.97 31.22
N ASP A 371 19.82 20.08 30.49
CA ASP A 371 19.93 21.47 30.93
C ASP A 371 18.54 22.06 31.29
#